data_694fee024e5c2ce65e2d069b30023ccb
#
_entry.id   694fee024e5c2ce65e2d069b30023ccb
#
_cell.length_a   1.000
_cell.length_b   1.000
_cell.length_c   1.000
_cell.angle_alpha   90.00
_cell.angle_beta   90.00
_cell.angle_gamma   90.00
#
_symmetry.space_group_name_H-M   'P 1'
#
loop_
_entity.id
_entity.type
_entity.pdbx_description
1 polymer ?
#
loop_
_entity_poly.entity_id
_entity_poly.type
_entity_poly.pdbx_seq_one_letter_code
_entity_poly.pdbx_strand_id
1 'polypeptide(L)'
;MIRRRVLLPFAFIAVVIAFALYRPAPCTALYVGTALYLLFTPAGLLAEWRLNKRFPLAFPVYFLALLAAGAVALAVPQIGQEYIKMGEAQAKFFEAASRCPLGAFLTAFQALVLAPLVEEVLFRGILFEEVKKRWGLAAAYATSSFMFALLHRPGLGAVPIFIVALSLAYAYHKYGLPASIMLHFLQNATALYVNYFSRS
;
A
#
# COMPACT_ATOMS: atom_id res chain seq x y z
N MET A 1 27.59 -4.91 -3.76
CA MET A 1 26.74 -5.70 -4.69
C MET A 1 25.30 -5.66 -4.19
N ILE A 2 24.34 -5.19 -4.99
CA ILE A 2 22.91 -5.19 -4.61
C ILE A 2 22.46 -6.65 -4.56
N ARG A 3 21.91 -7.12 -3.42
CA ARG A 3 21.34 -8.46 -3.39
C ARG A 3 20.20 -8.52 -4.41
N ARG A 4 20.15 -9.61 -5.23
CA ARG A 4 19.16 -9.79 -6.31
C ARG A 4 17.71 -9.59 -5.87
N ARG A 5 17.41 -9.84 -4.57
CA ARG A 5 16.06 -9.66 -4.00
C ARG A 5 15.56 -8.22 -4.02
N VAL A 6 16.45 -7.19 -4.03
CA VAL A 6 16.02 -5.79 -4.12
C VAL A 6 15.38 -5.45 -5.48
N LEU A 7 15.61 -6.27 -6.50
CA LEU A 7 14.97 -6.11 -7.81
C LEU A 7 13.47 -6.41 -7.76
N LEU A 8 12.99 -7.20 -6.79
CA LEU A 8 11.58 -7.59 -6.68
C LEU A 8 10.63 -6.39 -6.49
N PRO A 9 10.87 -5.45 -5.54
CA PRO A 9 10.04 -4.25 -5.42
C PRO A 9 10.01 -3.43 -6.71
N PHE A 10 11.14 -3.27 -7.38
CA PHE A 10 11.20 -2.51 -8.64
C PHE A 10 10.50 -3.24 -9.79
N ALA A 11 10.64 -4.56 -9.89
CA ALA A 11 9.91 -5.37 -10.86
C ALA A 11 8.40 -5.28 -10.64
N PHE A 12 7.94 -5.36 -9.39
CA PHE A 12 6.54 -5.19 -9.03
C PHE A 12 6.03 -3.81 -9.46
N ILE A 13 6.73 -2.73 -9.09
CA ILE A 13 6.37 -1.35 -9.48
C ILE A 13 6.31 -1.23 -11.01
N ALA A 14 7.31 -1.73 -11.73
CA ALA A 14 7.36 -1.64 -13.18
C ALA A 14 6.17 -2.36 -13.85
N VAL A 15 5.82 -3.56 -13.35
CA VAL A 15 4.68 -4.32 -13.86
C VAL A 15 3.35 -3.62 -13.55
N VAL A 16 3.17 -3.08 -12.35
CA VAL A 16 1.96 -2.33 -11.97
C VAL A 16 1.81 -1.06 -12.82
N ILE A 17 2.90 -0.31 -13.05
CA ILE A 17 2.87 0.89 -13.88
C ILE A 17 2.56 0.52 -15.35
N ALA A 18 3.22 -0.49 -15.91
CA ALA A 18 2.97 -0.93 -17.28
C ALA A 18 1.51 -1.38 -17.46
N PHE A 19 0.97 -2.09 -16.49
CA PHE A 19 -0.42 -2.53 -16.48
C PHE A 19 -1.40 -1.34 -16.36
N ALA A 20 -1.12 -0.37 -15.51
CA ALA A 20 -1.93 0.84 -15.37
C ALA A 20 -1.93 1.69 -16.65
N LEU A 21 -0.79 1.76 -17.38
CA LEU A 21 -0.70 2.45 -18.66
C LEU A 21 -1.50 1.77 -19.78
N TYR A 22 -1.63 0.45 -19.73
CA TYR A 22 -2.45 -0.32 -20.66
C TYR A 22 -3.96 -0.05 -20.53
N ARG A 23 -4.42 0.48 -19.36
CA ARG A 23 -5.81 0.81 -19.03
C ARG A 23 -6.79 -0.33 -19.36
N PRO A 24 -6.61 -1.52 -18.80
CA PRO A 24 -7.46 -2.67 -19.06
C PRO A 24 -8.91 -2.45 -18.60
N ALA A 25 -9.85 -3.19 -19.20
CA ALA A 25 -11.22 -3.22 -18.73
C ALA A 25 -11.29 -3.68 -17.25
N PRO A 26 -12.29 -3.24 -16.46
CA PRO A 26 -12.36 -3.49 -15.02
C PRO A 26 -12.20 -4.96 -14.62
N CYS A 27 -12.86 -5.88 -15.32
CA CYS A 27 -12.72 -7.32 -15.04
C CYS A 27 -11.32 -7.84 -15.34
N THR A 28 -10.71 -7.42 -16.44
CA THR A 28 -9.32 -7.77 -16.77
C THR A 28 -8.38 -7.20 -15.71
N ALA A 29 -8.59 -5.95 -15.29
CA ALA A 29 -7.80 -5.30 -14.24
C ALA A 29 -7.87 -6.08 -12.92
N LEU A 30 -9.08 -6.51 -12.53
CA LEU A 30 -9.29 -7.30 -11.32
C LEU A 30 -8.57 -8.65 -11.38
N TYR A 31 -8.79 -9.43 -12.44
CA TYR A 31 -8.24 -10.79 -12.52
C TYR A 31 -6.72 -10.79 -12.70
N VAL A 32 -6.20 -9.94 -13.58
CA VAL A 32 -4.75 -9.85 -13.80
C VAL A 32 -4.07 -9.23 -12.57
N GLY A 33 -4.67 -8.22 -11.95
CA GLY A 33 -4.17 -7.65 -10.70
C GLY A 33 -4.10 -8.70 -9.58
N THR A 34 -5.15 -9.50 -9.41
CA THR A 34 -5.17 -10.60 -8.44
C THR A 34 -4.08 -11.63 -8.75
N ALA A 35 -3.93 -12.03 -10.00
CA ALA A 35 -2.88 -12.96 -10.43
C ALA A 35 -1.46 -12.41 -10.19
N LEU A 36 -1.25 -11.11 -10.45
CA LEU A 36 0.03 -10.45 -10.17
C LEU A 36 0.35 -10.46 -8.67
N TYR A 37 -0.59 -10.12 -7.81
CA TYR A 37 -0.36 -10.21 -6.37
C TYR A 37 -0.03 -11.64 -5.94
N LEU A 38 -0.75 -12.65 -6.43
CA LEU A 38 -0.47 -14.06 -6.16
C LEU A 38 0.93 -14.46 -6.63
N LEU A 39 1.37 -13.97 -7.79
CA LEU A 39 2.73 -14.24 -8.32
C LEU A 39 3.83 -13.70 -7.39
N PHE A 40 3.59 -12.60 -6.68
CA PHE A 40 4.55 -11.99 -5.76
C PHE A 40 4.46 -12.50 -4.32
N THR A 41 3.46 -13.31 -3.95
CA THR A 41 3.33 -13.87 -2.58
C THR A 41 4.57 -14.67 -2.14
N PRO A 42 5.28 -15.45 -3.00
CA PRO A 42 6.49 -16.17 -2.59
C PRO A 42 7.63 -15.26 -2.10
N ALA A 43 7.59 -13.94 -2.41
CA ALA A 43 8.53 -12.98 -1.85
C ALA A 43 8.50 -12.96 -0.30
N GLY A 44 7.38 -13.38 0.32
CA GLY A 44 7.24 -13.54 1.76
C GLY A 44 8.28 -14.47 2.38
N LEU A 45 8.80 -15.44 1.63
CA LEU A 45 9.88 -16.33 2.07
C LEU A 45 11.23 -15.61 2.25
N LEU A 46 11.38 -14.41 1.70
CA LEU A 46 12.60 -13.60 1.78
C LEU A 46 12.55 -12.56 2.91
N ALA A 47 11.40 -12.39 3.55
CA ALA A 47 11.18 -11.43 4.62
C ALA A 47 11.33 -12.08 6.00
N GLU A 48 11.70 -11.26 6.99
CA GLU A 48 11.75 -11.69 8.38
C GLU A 48 10.38 -11.51 9.05
N TRP A 49 9.77 -12.61 9.46
CA TRP A 49 8.48 -12.64 10.14
C TRP A 49 8.66 -12.62 11.65
N ARG A 50 8.68 -11.43 12.23
CA ARG A 50 8.69 -11.25 13.69
C ARG A 50 7.57 -10.29 14.09
N LEU A 51 6.97 -10.52 15.25
CA LEU A 51 5.99 -9.63 15.86
C LEU A 51 6.39 -9.33 17.30
N ASN A 52 6.58 -8.05 17.62
CA ASN A 52 6.78 -7.61 18.99
C ASN A 52 5.42 -7.51 19.69
N LYS A 53 5.30 -8.07 20.89
CA LYS A 53 4.05 -8.04 21.70
C LYS A 53 3.55 -6.63 22.01
N ARG A 54 4.43 -5.61 21.93
CA ARG A 54 4.06 -4.19 22.11
C ARG A 54 3.51 -3.54 20.84
N PHE A 55 3.21 -4.32 19.81
CA PHE A 55 2.68 -3.79 18.53
C PHE A 55 1.42 -2.91 18.67
N PRO A 56 0.54 -3.05 19.69
CA PRO A 56 -0.57 -2.12 19.84
C PRO A 56 -0.15 -0.66 20.00
N LEU A 57 1.09 -0.40 20.44
CA LEU A 57 1.65 0.96 20.49
C LEU A 57 1.91 1.59 19.12
N ALA A 58 1.78 0.82 18.03
CA ALA A 58 1.81 1.38 16.69
C ALA A 58 0.52 2.13 16.31
N PHE A 59 -0.63 1.77 16.90
CA PHE A 59 -1.92 2.39 16.59
C PHE A 59 -1.97 3.90 16.85
N PRO A 60 -1.53 4.43 18.02
CA PRO A 60 -1.48 5.87 18.23
C PRO A 60 -0.67 6.61 17.16
N VAL A 61 0.50 6.08 16.78
CA VAL A 61 1.36 6.69 15.75
C VAL A 61 0.67 6.66 14.38
N TYR A 62 -0.01 5.56 14.06
CA TYR A 62 -0.80 5.44 12.85
C TYR A 62 -1.96 6.44 12.81
N PHE A 63 -2.73 6.59 13.89
CA PHE A 63 -3.82 7.57 13.97
C PHE A 63 -3.30 9.01 13.87
N LEU A 64 -2.17 9.33 14.49
CA LEU A 64 -1.53 10.65 14.34
C LEU A 64 -1.11 10.90 12.89
N ALA A 65 -0.61 9.88 12.19
CA ALA A 65 -0.29 9.99 10.77
C ALA A 65 -1.53 10.23 9.90
N LEU A 66 -2.66 9.58 10.20
CA LEU A 66 -3.94 9.84 9.53
C LEU A 66 -4.42 11.29 9.74
N LEU A 67 -4.35 11.78 10.98
CA LEU A 67 -4.70 13.17 11.30
C LEU A 67 -3.78 14.17 10.57
N ALA A 68 -2.46 13.89 10.54
CA ALA A 68 -1.50 14.73 9.83
C ALA A 68 -1.76 14.72 8.31
N ALA A 69 -2.03 13.55 7.72
CA ALA A 69 -2.38 13.42 6.31
C ALA A 69 -3.65 14.19 5.96
N GLY A 70 -4.69 14.09 6.81
CA GLY A 70 -5.93 14.86 6.68
C GLY A 70 -5.70 16.37 6.81
N ALA A 71 -4.92 16.80 7.81
CA ALA A 71 -4.59 18.20 8.00
C ALA A 71 -3.84 18.81 6.79
N VAL A 72 -2.88 18.07 6.21
CA VAL A 72 -2.17 18.49 4.99
C VAL A 72 -3.12 18.59 3.80
N ALA A 73 -4.02 17.61 3.63
CA ALA A 73 -5.01 17.61 2.55
C ALA A 73 -6.00 18.78 2.68
N LEU A 74 -6.35 19.18 3.90
CA LEU A 74 -7.22 20.34 4.16
C LEU A 74 -6.47 21.67 3.99
N ALA A 75 -5.23 21.75 4.44
CA ALA A 75 -4.44 22.98 4.39
C ALA A 75 -3.94 23.33 2.97
N VAL A 76 -3.79 22.33 2.09
CA VAL A 76 -3.33 22.50 0.70
C VAL A 76 -4.40 21.99 -0.26
N PRO A 77 -5.29 22.87 -0.77
CA PRO A 77 -6.45 22.45 -1.56
C PRO A 77 -6.11 21.55 -2.76
N GLN A 78 -4.97 21.78 -3.41
CA GLN A 78 -4.51 20.98 -4.56
C GLN A 78 -4.25 19.52 -4.16
N ILE A 79 -3.62 19.29 -2.98
CA ILE A 79 -3.39 17.95 -2.43
C ILE A 79 -4.74 17.29 -2.10
N GLY A 80 -5.62 18.01 -1.42
CA GLY A 80 -6.94 17.50 -1.05
C GLY A 80 -7.78 17.10 -2.25
N GLN A 81 -7.84 17.96 -3.27
CA GLN A 81 -8.60 17.67 -4.51
C GLN A 81 -8.06 16.45 -5.26
N GLU A 82 -6.75 16.32 -5.39
CA GLU A 82 -6.17 15.13 -6.02
C GLU A 82 -6.41 13.86 -5.22
N TYR A 83 -6.32 13.94 -3.89
CA TYR A 83 -6.60 12.81 -3.01
C TYR A 83 -8.07 12.36 -3.10
N ILE A 84 -9.03 13.30 -3.13
CA ILE A 84 -10.46 13.01 -3.31
C ILE A 84 -10.72 12.36 -4.67
N LYS A 85 -10.17 12.90 -5.78
CA LYS A 85 -10.30 12.32 -7.12
C LYS A 85 -9.76 10.88 -7.18
N MET A 86 -8.72 10.59 -6.42
CA MET A 86 -8.18 9.23 -6.32
C MET A 86 -9.17 8.30 -5.63
N GLY A 87 -9.78 8.71 -4.52
CA GLY A 87 -10.83 7.93 -3.84
C GLY A 87 -12.05 7.68 -4.72
N GLU A 88 -12.47 8.69 -5.50
CA GLU A 88 -13.58 8.55 -6.47
C GLU A 88 -13.25 7.55 -7.59
N ALA A 89 -12.01 7.61 -8.12
CA ALA A 89 -11.56 6.65 -9.13
C ALA A 89 -11.53 5.21 -8.60
N GLN A 90 -11.09 5.04 -7.35
CA GLN A 90 -11.10 3.75 -6.67
C GLN A 90 -12.52 3.23 -6.45
N ALA A 91 -13.44 4.09 -6.01
CA ALA A 91 -14.86 3.72 -5.83
C ALA A 91 -15.51 3.27 -7.14
N LYS A 92 -15.29 4.01 -8.24
CA LYS A 92 -15.76 3.64 -9.59
C LYS A 92 -15.18 2.30 -10.04
N PHE A 93 -13.90 2.06 -9.76
CA PHE A 93 -13.29 0.76 -10.08
C PHE A 93 -13.93 -0.38 -9.26
N PHE A 94 -14.14 -0.20 -7.97
CA PHE A 94 -14.78 -1.21 -7.11
C PHE A 94 -16.20 -1.52 -7.55
N GLU A 95 -16.99 -0.50 -7.90
CA GLU A 95 -18.33 -0.69 -8.45
C GLU A 95 -18.30 -1.47 -9.76
N ALA A 96 -17.44 -1.11 -10.70
CA ALA A 96 -17.32 -1.82 -11.97
C ALA A 96 -16.80 -3.25 -11.79
N ALA A 97 -15.83 -3.46 -10.92
CA ALA A 97 -15.24 -4.77 -10.61
C ALA A 97 -16.25 -5.70 -9.93
N SER A 98 -17.14 -5.17 -9.08
CA SER A 98 -18.17 -5.98 -8.40
C SER A 98 -19.19 -6.64 -9.35
N ARG A 99 -19.33 -6.11 -10.56
CA ARG A 99 -20.18 -6.68 -11.63
C ARG A 99 -19.54 -7.86 -12.34
N CYS A 100 -18.23 -8.11 -12.11
CA CYS A 100 -17.53 -9.26 -12.69
C CYS A 100 -17.83 -10.55 -11.91
N PRO A 101 -17.73 -11.74 -12.51
CA PRO A 101 -17.83 -13.01 -11.79
C PRO A 101 -16.86 -13.04 -10.60
N LEU A 102 -17.35 -13.37 -9.40
CA LEU A 102 -16.61 -13.31 -8.14
C LEU A 102 -16.01 -11.92 -7.82
N GLY A 103 -16.44 -10.86 -8.51
CA GLY A 103 -15.79 -9.55 -8.47
C GLY A 103 -15.75 -8.92 -7.10
N ALA A 104 -16.86 -8.92 -6.35
CA ALA A 104 -16.90 -8.39 -4.98
C ALA A 104 -15.93 -9.14 -4.04
N PHE A 105 -15.91 -10.48 -4.11
CA PHE A 105 -14.99 -11.30 -3.32
C PHE A 105 -13.54 -11.05 -3.68
N LEU A 106 -13.18 -11.08 -4.97
CA LEU A 106 -11.80 -10.87 -5.42
C LEU A 106 -11.31 -9.45 -5.10
N THR A 107 -12.17 -8.45 -5.23
CA THR A 107 -11.84 -7.06 -4.86
C THR A 107 -11.52 -6.95 -3.37
N ALA A 108 -12.38 -7.51 -2.51
CA ALA A 108 -12.15 -7.52 -1.07
C ALA A 108 -10.91 -8.35 -0.70
N PHE A 109 -10.74 -9.53 -1.28
CA PHE A 109 -9.59 -10.40 -1.02
C PHE A 109 -8.27 -9.75 -1.46
N GLN A 110 -8.26 -9.14 -2.64
CA GLN A 110 -7.08 -8.41 -3.12
C GLN A 110 -6.76 -7.23 -2.21
N ALA A 111 -7.74 -6.39 -1.89
CA ALA A 111 -7.53 -5.18 -1.09
C ALA A 111 -7.16 -5.48 0.36
N LEU A 112 -7.80 -6.48 0.98
CA LEU A 112 -7.65 -6.74 2.41
C LEU A 112 -6.54 -7.75 2.74
N VAL A 113 -6.23 -8.66 1.82
CA VAL A 113 -5.27 -9.74 2.10
C VAL A 113 -4.04 -9.63 1.22
N LEU A 114 -4.22 -9.69 -0.10
CA LEU A 114 -3.08 -9.80 -1.01
C LEU A 114 -2.24 -8.53 -1.05
N ALA A 115 -2.87 -7.36 -1.18
CA ALA A 115 -2.14 -6.10 -1.25
C ALA A 115 -1.37 -5.80 0.04
N PRO A 116 -1.96 -5.81 1.25
CA PRO A 116 -1.20 -5.62 2.49
C PRO A 116 -0.05 -6.62 2.64
N LEU A 117 -0.29 -7.89 2.32
CA LEU A 117 0.73 -8.93 2.43
C LEU A 117 1.92 -8.67 1.50
N VAL A 118 1.65 -8.54 0.20
CA VAL A 118 2.70 -8.43 -0.82
C VAL A 118 3.42 -7.08 -0.72
N GLU A 119 2.68 -6.00 -0.56
CA GLU A 119 3.28 -4.67 -0.52
C GLU A 119 4.13 -4.47 0.73
N GLU A 120 3.68 -4.90 1.92
CA GLU A 120 4.50 -4.79 3.12
C GLU A 120 5.76 -5.68 3.03
N VAL A 121 5.65 -6.88 2.47
CA VAL A 121 6.83 -7.72 2.22
C VAL A 121 7.81 -7.03 1.28
N LEU A 122 7.36 -6.47 0.17
CA LEU A 122 8.22 -5.85 -0.82
C LEU A 122 8.84 -4.55 -0.31
N PHE A 123 8.02 -3.65 0.25
CA PHE A 123 8.49 -2.32 0.64
C PHE A 123 9.16 -2.30 2.01
N ARG A 124 8.67 -3.05 3.00
CA ARG A 124 9.23 -3.08 4.37
C ARG A 124 10.17 -4.24 4.54
N GLY A 125 9.75 -5.46 4.23
CA GLY A 125 10.57 -6.64 4.40
C GLY A 125 11.83 -6.67 3.52
N ILE A 126 11.77 -6.11 2.31
CA ILE A 126 12.88 -6.17 1.35
C ILE A 126 13.52 -4.80 1.14
N LEU A 127 12.78 -3.82 0.59
CA LEU A 127 13.35 -2.52 0.21
C LEU A 127 13.88 -1.74 1.42
N PHE A 128 13.06 -1.60 2.46
CA PHE A 128 13.46 -0.90 3.69
C PHE A 128 14.74 -1.50 4.30
N GLU A 129 14.81 -2.82 4.42
CA GLU A 129 15.99 -3.50 5.00
C GLU A 129 17.24 -3.32 4.15
N GLU A 130 17.15 -3.39 2.83
CA GLU A 130 18.31 -3.21 1.97
C GLU A 130 18.78 -1.75 1.92
N VAL A 131 17.85 -0.78 1.95
CA VAL A 131 18.17 0.66 2.03
C VAL A 131 18.78 0.97 3.38
N LYS A 132 18.19 0.47 4.49
CA LYS A 132 18.71 0.66 5.84
C LYS A 132 20.16 0.22 6.01
N LYS A 133 20.51 -0.95 5.43
CA LYS A 133 21.88 -1.50 5.47
C LYS A 133 22.90 -0.65 4.74
N ARG A 134 22.48 0.12 3.72
CA ARG A 134 23.40 0.88 2.85
C ARG A 134 23.48 2.36 3.20
N TRP A 135 22.32 2.96 3.46
CA TRP A 135 22.16 4.42 3.59
C TRP A 135 21.54 4.82 4.93
N GLY A 136 21.39 3.87 5.84
CA GLY A 136 20.88 4.13 7.17
C GLY A 136 19.37 4.23 7.28
N LEU A 137 18.91 4.44 8.50
CA LEU A 137 17.52 4.34 8.88
C LEU A 137 16.65 5.43 8.24
N ALA A 138 17.11 6.67 8.25
CA ALA A 138 16.34 7.79 7.66
C ALA A 138 16.07 7.58 6.16
N ALA A 139 17.09 7.14 5.41
CA ALA A 139 16.95 6.82 4.00
C ALA A 139 15.96 5.67 3.78
N ALA A 140 15.94 4.64 4.65
CA ALA A 140 15.01 3.53 4.55
C ALA A 140 13.56 3.99 4.72
N TYR A 141 13.27 4.82 5.74
CA TYR A 141 11.95 5.41 5.93
C TYR A 141 11.51 6.21 4.71
N ALA A 142 12.35 7.15 4.27
CA ALA A 142 12.02 8.02 3.14
C ALA A 142 11.80 7.23 1.86
N THR A 143 12.74 6.36 1.48
CA THR A 143 12.69 5.64 0.20
C THR A 143 11.54 4.64 0.15
N SER A 144 11.36 3.81 1.20
CA SER A 144 10.32 2.79 1.17
C SER A 144 8.92 3.41 1.20
N SER A 145 8.71 4.48 1.97
CA SER A 145 7.42 5.18 2.02
C SER A 145 7.13 5.98 0.75
N PHE A 146 8.15 6.60 0.16
CA PHE A 146 8.01 7.33 -1.09
C PHE A 146 7.67 6.41 -2.27
N MET A 147 8.38 5.29 -2.41
CA MET A 147 8.11 4.30 -3.45
C MET A 147 6.72 3.67 -3.30
N PHE A 148 6.30 3.41 -2.06
CA PHE A 148 4.94 2.95 -1.75
C PHE A 148 3.87 3.98 -2.19
N ALA A 149 4.07 5.26 -1.87
CA ALA A 149 3.13 6.31 -2.24
C ALA A 149 3.05 6.51 -3.76
N LEU A 150 4.17 6.46 -4.46
CA LEU A 150 4.23 6.56 -5.94
C LEU A 150 3.51 5.40 -6.63
N LEU A 151 3.52 4.19 -6.04
CA LEU A 151 2.79 3.04 -6.58
C LEU A 151 1.28 3.30 -6.63
N HIS A 152 0.75 4.03 -5.65
CA HIS A 152 -0.67 4.33 -5.57
C HIS A 152 -1.09 5.42 -6.55
N ARG A 153 -0.32 6.48 -6.68
CA ARG A 153 -0.48 7.53 -7.70
C ARG A 153 0.73 8.48 -7.71
N PRO A 154 1.34 8.77 -8.86
CA PRO A 154 2.26 9.89 -8.99
C PRO A 154 1.47 11.21 -8.94
N GLY A 155 1.99 12.21 -8.22
CA GLY A 155 1.40 13.54 -8.10
C GLY A 155 1.19 13.97 -6.65
N LEU A 156 0.54 15.12 -6.45
CA LEU A 156 0.34 15.70 -5.12
C LEU A 156 -0.58 14.85 -4.23
N GLY A 157 -1.47 14.07 -4.82
CA GLY A 157 -2.33 13.11 -4.08
C GLY A 157 -1.54 11.99 -3.40
N ALA A 158 -0.27 11.76 -3.75
CA ALA A 158 0.61 10.83 -3.06
C ALA A 158 1.08 11.32 -1.67
N VAL A 159 0.99 12.63 -1.39
CA VAL A 159 1.49 13.21 -0.13
C VAL A 159 0.79 12.64 1.11
N PRO A 160 -0.54 12.57 1.19
CA PRO A 160 -1.24 11.92 2.30
C PRO A 160 -0.86 10.45 2.45
N ILE A 161 -0.71 9.72 1.32
CA ILE A 161 -0.30 8.31 1.32
C ILE A 161 1.13 8.16 1.86
N PHE A 162 2.04 9.05 1.48
CA PHE A 162 3.41 9.05 1.99
C PHE A 162 3.45 9.22 3.51
N ILE A 163 2.66 10.14 4.07
CA ILE A 163 2.58 10.37 5.52
C ILE A 163 2.10 9.10 6.24
N VAL A 164 1.05 8.47 5.75
CA VAL A 164 0.55 7.20 6.31
C VAL A 164 1.59 6.09 6.14
N ALA A 165 2.25 6.00 4.99
CA ALA A 165 3.30 5.00 4.72
C ALA A 165 4.50 5.11 5.67
N LEU A 166 4.84 6.31 6.17
CA LEU A 166 5.85 6.49 7.21
C LEU A 166 5.44 5.81 8.52
N SER A 167 4.16 5.83 8.89
CA SER A 167 3.67 5.15 10.09
C SER A 167 3.69 3.62 9.93
N LEU A 168 3.42 3.09 8.73
CA LEU A 168 3.57 1.67 8.43
C LEU A 168 5.05 1.24 8.51
N ALA A 169 5.96 2.07 7.98
CA ALA A 169 7.40 1.83 8.11
C ALA A 169 7.87 1.87 9.58
N TYR A 170 7.29 2.75 10.41
CA TYR A 170 7.51 2.78 11.85
C TYR A 170 7.00 1.51 12.52
N ALA A 171 5.78 1.06 12.20
CA ALA A 171 5.21 -0.17 12.73
C ALA A 171 6.09 -1.38 12.39
N TYR A 172 6.54 -1.48 11.14
CA TYR A 172 7.50 -2.50 10.72
C TYR A 172 8.80 -2.45 11.54
N HIS A 173 9.43 -1.29 11.59
CA HIS A 173 10.74 -1.13 12.24
C HIS A 173 10.70 -1.47 13.74
N LYS A 174 9.68 -1.02 14.45
CA LYS A 174 9.56 -1.21 15.90
C LYS A 174 8.91 -2.53 16.30
N TYR A 175 7.95 -3.01 15.53
CA TYR A 175 7.09 -4.12 15.95
C TYR A 175 7.10 -5.30 14.97
N GLY A 176 7.70 -5.14 13.79
CA GLY A 176 7.88 -6.20 12.80
C GLY A 176 6.81 -6.22 11.70
N LEU A 177 7.02 -7.09 10.72
CA LEU A 177 6.23 -7.17 9.50
C LEU A 177 4.73 -7.40 9.73
N PRO A 178 4.29 -8.30 10.62
CA PRO A 178 2.86 -8.48 10.87
C PRO A 178 2.18 -7.22 11.41
N ALA A 179 2.87 -6.37 12.19
CA ALA A 179 2.28 -5.13 12.70
C ALA A 179 1.97 -4.13 11.57
N SER A 180 2.88 -3.97 10.60
CA SER A 180 2.61 -3.11 9.44
C SER A 180 1.53 -3.69 8.54
N ILE A 181 1.50 -5.01 8.32
CA ILE A 181 0.43 -5.69 7.56
C ILE A 181 -0.94 -5.45 8.20
N MET A 182 -1.05 -5.56 9.53
CA MET A 182 -2.31 -5.33 10.25
C MET A 182 -2.80 -3.89 10.11
N LEU A 183 -1.91 -2.90 10.23
CA LEU A 183 -2.29 -1.49 10.03
C LEU A 183 -2.66 -1.19 8.58
N HIS A 184 -1.96 -1.79 7.62
CA HIS A 184 -2.29 -1.65 6.20
C HIS A 184 -3.63 -2.31 5.87
N PHE A 185 -3.91 -3.51 6.41
CA PHE A 185 -5.22 -4.12 6.34
C PHE A 185 -6.32 -3.18 6.87
N LEU A 186 -6.11 -2.57 8.05
CA LEU A 186 -7.05 -1.62 8.64
C LEU A 186 -7.28 -0.40 7.73
N GLN A 187 -6.21 0.15 7.16
CA GLN A 187 -6.28 1.25 6.18
C GLN A 187 -7.15 0.88 4.98
N ASN A 188 -6.89 -0.29 4.39
CA ASN A 188 -7.63 -0.75 3.22
C ASN A 188 -9.09 -1.14 3.56
N ALA A 189 -9.33 -1.71 4.73
CA ALA A 189 -10.69 -2.00 5.21
C ALA A 189 -11.52 -0.71 5.37
N THR A 190 -10.92 0.34 5.95
CA THR A 190 -11.56 1.65 6.09
C THR A 190 -11.83 2.26 4.72
N ALA A 191 -10.85 2.23 3.80
CA ALA A 191 -11.02 2.75 2.45
C ALA A 191 -12.11 1.99 1.67
N LEU A 192 -12.15 0.66 1.78
CA LEU A 192 -13.16 -0.18 1.15
C LEU A 192 -14.55 0.14 1.71
N TYR A 193 -14.67 0.26 3.04
CA TYR A 193 -15.94 0.61 3.68
C TYR A 193 -16.46 1.98 3.23
N VAL A 194 -15.61 3.02 3.29
CA VAL A 194 -16.01 4.38 2.91
C VAL A 194 -16.34 4.49 1.42
N ASN A 195 -15.55 3.86 0.56
CA ASN A 195 -15.71 4.01 -0.89
C ASN A 195 -16.79 3.11 -1.50
N TYR A 196 -17.15 2.02 -0.84
CA TYR A 196 -18.11 1.05 -1.38
C TYR A 196 -19.42 1.03 -0.60
N PHE A 197 -19.37 0.90 0.73
CA PHE A 197 -20.57 0.68 1.54
C PHE A 197 -21.25 1.96 2.04
N SER A 198 -20.53 3.07 2.24
CA SER A 198 -21.14 4.31 2.72
C SER A 198 -21.83 5.14 1.63
N ARG A 199 -21.71 4.72 0.36
CA ARG A 199 -22.31 5.39 -0.81
C ARG A 199 -23.49 4.62 -1.41
N SER A 200 -23.79 3.43 -0.91
CA SER A 200 -25.00 2.65 -1.18
C SER A 200 -26.15 3.05 -0.25
#